data_497a45e93ad7c878f66b74a384dd09d8
#
_entry.id   497a45e93ad7c878f66b74a384dd09d8
#
_cell.length_a   1.000
_cell.length_b   1.000
_cell.length_c   1.000
_cell.angle_alpha   90.00
_cell.angle_beta   90.00
_cell.angle_gamma   90.00
#
_symmetry.space_group_name_H-M   'P 1'
#
loop_
_entity.id
_entity.type
_entity.pdbx_description
1 polymer ?
#
loop_
_entity_poly.entity_id
_entity_poly.type
_entity_poly.pdbx_seq_one_letter_code
_entity_poly.pdbx_strand_id
1 'polypeptide(L)'
;PSANTSGRPSPTTAQHVAEDLSGKIEMILDGGSVDIGVESTILDMTVTPPMILRPGAITKEMLSEVIGEVAVDETLISENSTKAPKAPGMKYRHYAPKAEMIIVDGEPEEAVRAIKQIAYEQVRLGYKVGIIASNESVDQYTTGVVKCIGSRVNEKTVARNLYKVLREFD
;
A
#
# COMPACT_ATOMS: atom_id res chain seq x y z
N PRO A 1 3.57 -12.85 9.53
CA PRO A 1 2.56 -12.10 10.30
C PRO A 1 3.01 -10.66 10.48
N SER A 2 2.06 -9.72 10.51
CA SER A 2 2.34 -8.32 10.78
C SER A 2 2.27 -8.02 12.28
N ALA A 3 3.24 -7.25 12.79
CA ALA A 3 3.32 -6.84 14.19
C ALA A 3 2.88 -5.38 14.35
N ASN A 4 1.60 -5.10 14.12
CA ASN A 4 1.02 -3.76 14.16
C ASN A 4 -0.27 -3.68 14.97
N THR A 5 -0.65 -2.46 15.35
CA THR A 5 -2.00 -2.17 15.83
C THR A 5 -2.99 -2.28 14.67
N SER A 6 -4.14 -2.90 14.91
CA SER A 6 -5.18 -3.10 13.89
C SER A 6 -5.57 -1.79 13.20
N GLY A 7 -5.74 -1.85 11.88
CA GLY A 7 -6.11 -0.72 11.04
C GLY A 7 -4.94 0.10 10.49
N ARG A 8 -3.75 0.01 11.08
CA ARG A 8 -2.55 0.70 10.57
C ARG A 8 -1.87 -0.10 9.45
N PRO A 9 -1.12 0.57 8.54
CA PRO A 9 -0.26 -0.12 7.58
C PRO A 9 0.69 -1.09 8.27
N SER A 10 0.95 -2.26 7.68
CA SER A 10 1.86 -3.24 8.26
C SER A 10 3.27 -2.68 8.43
N PRO A 11 3.97 -3.03 9.53
CA PRO A 11 5.32 -2.53 9.78
C PRO A 11 6.31 -3.15 8.80
N THR A 12 7.23 -2.34 8.32
CA THR A 12 8.30 -2.73 7.40
C THR A 12 9.70 -2.57 7.99
N THR A 13 9.77 -2.07 9.22
CA THR A 13 11.00 -1.88 9.99
C THR A 13 10.73 -2.14 11.46
N ALA A 14 11.78 -2.41 12.25
CA ALA A 14 11.68 -2.54 13.70
C ALA A 14 11.16 -1.25 14.37
N GLN A 15 11.48 -0.08 13.81
CA GLN A 15 10.97 1.20 14.29
C GLN A 15 9.43 1.26 14.23
N HIS A 16 8.81 0.80 13.13
CA HIS A 16 7.35 0.74 13.01
C HIS A 16 6.72 -0.20 14.05
N VAL A 17 7.39 -1.32 14.35
CA VAL A 17 6.95 -2.24 15.42
C VAL A 17 7.04 -1.56 16.77
N ALA A 18 8.13 -0.84 17.04
CA ALA A 18 8.30 -0.10 18.28
C ALA A 18 7.21 0.98 18.47
N GLU A 19 6.88 1.71 17.42
CA GLU A 19 5.81 2.72 17.45
C GLU A 19 4.44 2.14 17.81
N ASP A 20 4.15 0.92 17.36
CA ASP A 20 2.86 0.27 17.59
C ASP A 20 2.80 -0.51 18.91
N LEU A 21 3.91 -1.13 19.33
CA LEU A 21 3.92 -2.15 20.37
C LEU A 21 4.80 -1.83 21.58
N SER A 22 5.53 -0.70 21.62
CA SER A 22 6.28 -0.32 22.83
C SER A 22 5.38 -0.28 24.07
N GLY A 23 5.87 -0.87 25.15
CA GLY A 23 5.12 -1.04 26.39
C GLY A 23 4.05 -2.13 26.38
N LYS A 24 3.89 -2.87 25.29
CA LYS A 24 2.95 -3.99 25.14
C LYS A 24 3.65 -5.33 24.96
N ILE A 25 4.93 -5.30 24.59
CA ILE A 25 5.78 -6.47 24.42
C ILE A 25 7.14 -6.21 25.08
N GLU A 26 7.83 -7.27 25.47
CA GLU A 26 9.08 -7.21 26.23
C GLU A 26 10.30 -6.92 25.34
N MET A 27 10.28 -7.38 24.09
CA MET A 27 11.45 -7.34 23.23
C MET A 27 11.07 -7.25 21.75
N ILE A 28 11.88 -6.52 20.98
CA ILE A 28 11.85 -6.48 19.52
C ILE A 28 13.23 -6.89 19.00
N LEU A 29 13.27 -7.90 18.14
CA LEU A 29 14.49 -8.29 17.43
C LEU A 29 14.48 -7.61 16.05
N ASP A 30 15.45 -6.73 15.81
CA ASP A 30 15.59 -6.02 14.54
C ASP A 30 16.37 -6.87 13.53
N GLY A 31 15.67 -7.41 12.55
CA GLY A 31 16.24 -8.13 11.42
C GLY A 31 16.49 -7.27 10.18
N GLY A 32 16.36 -5.94 10.30
CA GLY A 32 16.45 -4.98 9.20
C GLY A 32 15.09 -4.72 8.53
N SER A 33 15.11 -3.92 7.46
CA SER A 33 13.92 -3.61 6.66
C SER A 33 13.47 -4.83 5.85
N VAL A 34 12.16 -5.01 5.72
CA VAL A 34 11.59 -6.07 4.87
C VAL A 34 11.83 -5.79 3.38
N ASP A 35 11.99 -6.85 2.60
CA ASP A 35 12.13 -6.73 1.13
C ASP A 35 10.79 -6.57 0.42
N ILE A 36 9.72 -7.08 1.01
CA ILE A 36 8.35 -6.98 0.51
C ILE A 36 7.55 -6.16 1.50
N GLY A 37 7.17 -4.95 1.11
CA GLY A 37 6.47 -3.99 1.98
C GLY A 37 4.95 -3.95 1.77
N VAL A 38 4.37 -5.00 1.21
CA VAL A 38 2.92 -5.18 1.04
C VAL A 38 2.47 -6.48 1.67
N GLU A 39 1.17 -6.62 1.88
CA GLU A 39 0.58 -7.82 2.46
C GLU A 39 0.81 -9.07 1.61
N SER A 40 0.75 -10.25 2.25
CA SER A 40 0.82 -11.53 1.56
C SER A 40 -0.42 -11.79 0.72
N THR A 41 -0.25 -12.43 -0.43
CA THR A 41 -1.35 -12.95 -1.22
C THR A 41 -2.09 -14.05 -0.46
N ILE A 42 -3.43 -13.99 -0.44
CA ILE A 42 -4.28 -15.05 0.12
C ILE A 42 -4.94 -15.78 -1.03
N LEU A 43 -4.71 -17.08 -1.11
CA LEU A 43 -5.26 -17.97 -2.12
C LEU A 43 -6.17 -19.01 -1.46
N ASP A 44 -7.42 -19.09 -1.92
CA ASP A 44 -8.36 -20.15 -1.54
C ASP A 44 -8.16 -21.35 -2.47
N MET A 45 -7.63 -22.44 -1.92
CA MET A 45 -7.40 -23.70 -2.63
C MET A 45 -8.57 -24.68 -2.49
N THR A 46 -9.65 -24.30 -1.80
CA THR A 46 -10.83 -25.16 -1.58
C THR A 46 -11.85 -25.09 -2.71
N VAL A 47 -11.63 -24.16 -3.65
CA VAL A 47 -12.49 -23.96 -4.83
C VAL A 47 -11.72 -24.27 -6.11
N THR A 48 -12.46 -24.51 -7.22
CA THR A 48 -11.88 -24.76 -8.53
C THR A 48 -12.47 -23.77 -9.54
N PRO A 49 -11.66 -22.98 -10.27
CA PRO A 49 -10.21 -22.84 -10.06
C PRO A 49 -9.88 -22.20 -8.70
N PRO A 50 -8.65 -22.37 -8.17
CA PRO A 50 -8.17 -21.67 -6.98
C PRO A 50 -8.37 -20.15 -7.11
N MET A 51 -8.74 -19.47 -6.00
CA MET A 51 -9.20 -18.09 -6.06
C MET A 51 -8.37 -17.15 -5.17
N ILE A 52 -7.86 -16.07 -5.73
CA ILE A 52 -7.20 -15.01 -4.95
C ILE A 52 -8.25 -14.23 -4.18
N LEU A 53 -8.15 -14.25 -2.85
CA LEU A 53 -8.98 -13.50 -1.91
C LEU A 53 -8.37 -12.17 -1.51
N ARG A 54 -7.05 -12.04 -1.56
CA ARG A 54 -6.31 -10.80 -1.33
C ARG A 54 -5.07 -10.77 -2.21
N PRO A 55 -4.90 -9.73 -3.04
CA PRO A 55 -3.67 -9.55 -3.81
C PRO A 55 -2.49 -9.21 -2.90
N GLY A 56 -1.29 -9.61 -3.30
CA GLY A 56 -0.03 -9.35 -2.60
C GLY A 56 1.15 -9.45 -3.55
N ALA A 57 2.34 -9.63 -3.00
CA ALA A 57 3.58 -9.71 -3.80
C ALA A 57 3.63 -10.91 -4.75
N ILE A 58 2.91 -11.98 -4.44
CA ILE A 58 2.75 -13.12 -5.36
C ILE A 58 1.54 -12.84 -6.23
N THR A 59 1.77 -12.63 -7.53
CA THR A 59 0.75 -12.22 -8.49
C THR A 59 -0.04 -13.41 -9.03
N LYS A 60 -1.16 -13.11 -9.70
CA LYS A 60 -1.97 -14.12 -10.39
C LYS A 60 -1.14 -14.88 -11.43
N GLU A 61 -0.32 -14.17 -12.19
CA GLU A 61 0.53 -14.72 -13.24
C GLU A 61 1.53 -15.72 -12.66
N MET A 62 2.24 -15.33 -11.58
CA MET A 62 3.17 -16.22 -10.88
C MET A 62 2.48 -17.50 -10.35
N LEU A 63 1.28 -17.36 -9.82
CA LEU A 63 0.50 -18.52 -9.37
C LEU A 63 0.10 -19.39 -10.54
N SER A 64 -0.38 -18.79 -11.63
CA SER A 64 -0.84 -19.53 -12.80
C SER A 64 0.28 -20.32 -13.51
N GLU A 65 1.53 -19.85 -13.45
CA GLU A 65 2.69 -20.60 -13.94
C GLU A 65 2.91 -21.93 -13.19
N VAL A 66 2.51 -22.00 -11.93
CA VAL A 66 2.76 -23.17 -11.06
C VAL A 66 1.55 -24.10 -10.97
N ILE A 67 0.34 -23.52 -10.81
CA ILE A 67 -0.88 -24.30 -10.50
C ILE A 67 -1.96 -24.21 -11.60
N GLY A 68 -1.66 -23.55 -12.72
CA GLY A 68 -2.61 -23.38 -13.83
C GLY A 68 -3.60 -22.25 -13.59
N GLU A 69 -4.85 -22.43 -13.98
CA GLU A 69 -5.87 -21.39 -13.90
C GLU A 69 -6.11 -20.92 -12.46
N VAL A 70 -6.08 -19.59 -12.26
CA VAL A 70 -6.35 -18.94 -10.97
C VAL A 70 -7.39 -17.84 -11.19
N ALA A 71 -8.47 -17.87 -10.41
CA ALA A 71 -9.49 -16.82 -10.39
C ALA A 71 -9.14 -15.70 -9.40
N VAL A 72 -9.83 -14.57 -9.53
CA VAL A 72 -9.78 -13.46 -8.57
C VAL A 72 -11.19 -13.26 -8.02
N ASP A 73 -11.33 -13.09 -6.70
CA ASP A 73 -12.64 -12.89 -6.08
C ASP A 73 -13.28 -11.59 -6.59
N GLU A 74 -14.55 -11.68 -6.99
CA GLU A 74 -15.30 -10.54 -7.54
C GLU A 74 -15.37 -9.34 -6.59
N THR A 75 -15.27 -9.57 -5.28
CA THR A 75 -15.28 -8.50 -4.27
C THR A 75 -14.04 -7.60 -4.32
N LEU A 76 -12.97 -8.05 -4.96
CA LEU A 76 -11.76 -7.26 -5.22
C LEU A 76 -11.90 -6.38 -6.46
N ILE A 77 -12.82 -6.72 -7.37
CA ILE A 77 -13.00 -6.04 -8.65
C ILE A 77 -14.17 -5.04 -8.56
N SER A 78 -15.17 -5.31 -7.71
CA SER A 78 -16.39 -4.50 -7.61
C SER A 78 -16.49 -3.81 -6.26
N GLU A 79 -16.46 -2.48 -6.26
CA GLU A 79 -16.67 -1.65 -5.06
C GLU A 79 -18.07 -1.83 -4.44
N ASN A 80 -19.06 -2.25 -5.22
CA ASN A 80 -20.44 -2.41 -4.81
C ASN A 80 -20.83 -3.84 -4.40
N SER A 81 -19.87 -4.73 -4.20
CA SER A 81 -20.16 -6.10 -3.79
C SER A 81 -20.82 -6.14 -2.40
N THR A 82 -22.01 -6.75 -2.33
CA THR A 82 -22.74 -7.00 -1.08
C THR A 82 -22.31 -8.29 -0.37
N LYS A 83 -21.41 -9.08 -0.99
CA LYS A 83 -20.94 -10.35 -0.45
C LYS A 83 -20.07 -10.12 0.80
N ALA A 84 -20.19 -11.01 1.79
CA ALA A 84 -19.36 -11.00 2.97
C ALA A 84 -17.89 -11.29 2.60
N PRO A 85 -16.90 -10.59 3.21
CA PRO A 85 -15.49 -10.87 2.96
C PRO A 85 -15.13 -12.25 3.47
N LYS A 86 -14.38 -13.01 2.65
CA LYS A 86 -13.93 -14.37 2.97
C LYS A 86 -12.57 -14.39 3.69
N ALA A 87 -11.83 -13.29 3.63
CA ALA A 87 -10.51 -13.18 4.23
C ALA A 87 -10.29 -11.82 4.90
N PRO A 88 -9.41 -11.73 5.90
CA PRO A 88 -9.01 -10.45 6.51
C PRO A 88 -8.44 -9.47 5.47
N GLY A 89 -8.82 -8.20 5.56
CA GLY A 89 -8.31 -7.15 4.68
C GLY A 89 -9.09 -6.94 3.38
N MET A 90 -10.21 -7.66 3.15
CA MET A 90 -10.99 -7.54 1.91
C MET A 90 -12.04 -6.42 1.91
N LYS A 91 -12.64 -6.05 3.04
CA LYS A 91 -13.85 -5.20 3.04
C LYS A 91 -13.84 -4.02 3.99
N TYR A 92 -12.96 -3.97 4.96
CA TYR A 92 -12.89 -2.87 5.90
C TYR A 92 -11.75 -1.92 5.53
N ARG A 93 -11.83 -0.67 6.03
CA ARG A 93 -10.75 0.31 5.90
C ARG A 93 -9.52 -0.19 6.68
N HIS A 94 -8.75 -1.07 6.02
CA HIS A 94 -7.49 -1.60 6.52
C HIS A 94 -6.34 -0.85 5.88
N TYR A 95 -5.23 -0.72 6.61
CA TYR A 95 -3.98 -0.15 6.08
C TYR A 95 -4.11 1.29 5.58
N ALA A 96 -5.17 1.99 5.99
CA ALA A 96 -5.38 3.36 5.55
C ALA A 96 -4.55 4.33 6.39
N PRO A 97 -3.91 5.33 5.77
CA PRO A 97 -3.33 6.44 6.49
C PRO A 97 -4.42 7.24 7.20
N LYS A 98 -4.04 8.02 8.22
CA LYS A 98 -4.96 8.90 8.96
C LYS A 98 -5.43 10.07 8.11
N ALA A 99 -4.55 10.57 7.23
CA ALA A 99 -4.86 11.64 6.32
C ALA A 99 -5.76 11.17 5.16
N GLU A 100 -6.54 12.09 4.61
CA GLU A 100 -7.22 11.87 3.35
C GLU A 100 -6.17 11.69 2.23
N MET A 101 -6.40 10.72 1.34
CA MET A 101 -5.51 10.42 0.24
C MET A 101 -6.24 10.54 -1.09
N ILE A 102 -5.64 11.29 -2.01
CA ILE A 102 -6.11 11.45 -3.39
C ILE A 102 -5.12 10.72 -4.30
N ILE A 103 -5.63 9.81 -5.11
CA ILE A 103 -4.85 9.16 -6.16
C ILE A 103 -5.12 9.91 -7.46
N VAL A 104 -4.06 10.36 -8.12
CA VAL A 104 -4.15 11.01 -9.43
C VAL A 104 -3.62 10.03 -10.47
N ASP A 105 -4.49 9.61 -11.37
CA ASP A 105 -4.19 8.72 -12.48
C ASP A 105 -4.19 9.47 -13.81
N GLY A 106 -3.47 8.98 -14.81
CA GLY A 106 -3.38 9.55 -16.15
C GLY A 106 -1.96 9.57 -16.70
N GLU A 107 -1.79 10.25 -17.82
CA GLU A 107 -0.48 10.44 -18.44
C GLU A 107 0.49 11.17 -17.48
N PRO A 108 1.76 10.75 -17.41
CA PRO A 108 2.71 11.20 -16.39
C PRO A 108 2.82 12.71 -16.24
N GLU A 109 2.87 13.44 -17.36
CA GLU A 109 2.99 14.89 -17.34
C GLU A 109 1.71 15.58 -16.87
N GLU A 110 0.55 15.02 -17.22
CA GLU A 110 -0.77 15.52 -16.78
C GLU A 110 -0.98 15.27 -15.30
N ALA A 111 -0.65 14.06 -14.83
CA ALA A 111 -0.71 13.73 -13.41
C ALA A 111 0.19 14.65 -12.57
N VAL A 112 1.41 14.94 -13.02
CA VAL A 112 2.30 15.88 -12.34
C VAL A 112 1.69 17.28 -12.27
N ARG A 113 1.11 17.78 -13.36
CA ARG A 113 0.45 19.09 -13.37
C ARG A 113 -0.74 19.16 -12.41
N ALA A 114 -1.58 18.11 -12.44
CA ALA A 114 -2.75 18.02 -11.55
C ALA A 114 -2.34 17.96 -10.07
N ILE A 115 -1.35 17.14 -9.72
CA ILE A 115 -0.84 17.05 -8.35
C ILE A 115 -0.27 18.39 -7.87
N LYS A 116 0.50 19.09 -8.70
CA LYS A 116 1.02 20.43 -8.36
C LYS A 116 -0.11 21.42 -8.07
N GLN A 117 -1.15 21.41 -8.89
CA GLN A 117 -2.29 22.30 -8.70
C GLN A 117 -3.03 21.98 -7.40
N ILE A 118 -3.38 20.70 -7.18
CA ILE A 118 -4.06 20.25 -5.96
C ILE A 118 -3.23 20.61 -4.73
N ALA A 119 -1.94 20.32 -4.73
CA ALA A 119 -1.05 20.61 -3.62
C ALA A 119 -0.99 22.10 -3.30
N TYR A 120 -0.88 22.95 -4.31
CA TYR A 120 -0.89 24.39 -4.15
C TYR A 120 -2.20 24.92 -3.55
N GLU A 121 -3.33 24.44 -4.04
CA GLU A 121 -4.66 24.81 -3.54
C GLU A 121 -4.85 24.40 -2.08
N GLN A 122 -4.47 23.16 -1.71
CA GLN A 122 -4.60 22.67 -0.36
C GLN A 122 -3.69 23.42 0.64
N VAL A 123 -2.47 23.74 0.25
CA VAL A 123 -1.57 24.57 1.08
C VAL A 123 -2.16 25.99 1.27
N ARG A 124 -2.75 26.58 0.25
CA ARG A 124 -3.44 27.89 0.37
C ARG A 124 -4.63 27.87 1.32
N LEU A 125 -5.29 26.72 1.43
CA LEU A 125 -6.39 26.50 2.39
C LEU A 125 -5.88 26.23 3.83
N GLY A 126 -4.55 26.17 4.04
CA GLY A 126 -3.93 25.94 5.34
C GLY A 126 -3.71 24.49 5.69
N TYR A 127 -3.91 23.55 4.76
CA TYR A 127 -3.66 22.12 5.02
C TYR A 127 -2.18 21.79 4.88
N LYS A 128 -1.74 20.78 5.66
CA LYS A 128 -0.44 20.13 5.47
C LYS A 128 -0.58 19.13 4.32
N VAL A 129 0.27 19.25 3.32
CA VAL A 129 0.22 18.40 2.13
C VAL A 129 1.43 17.49 2.08
N GLY A 130 1.16 16.19 1.90
CA GLY A 130 2.15 15.16 1.57
C GLY A 130 1.99 14.73 0.11
N ILE A 131 3.09 14.54 -0.61
CA ILE A 131 3.10 14.03 -1.98
C ILE A 131 3.91 12.74 -2.00
N ILE A 132 3.30 11.66 -2.48
CA ILE A 132 3.98 10.40 -2.77
C ILE A 132 4.26 10.36 -4.26
N ALA A 133 5.53 10.30 -4.64
CA ALA A 133 5.96 10.34 -6.03
C ALA A 133 6.94 9.23 -6.36
N SER A 134 7.05 8.87 -7.63
CA SER A 134 8.08 7.95 -8.11
C SER A 134 9.40 8.67 -8.36
N ASN A 135 10.49 7.92 -8.48
CA ASN A 135 11.83 8.45 -8.80
C ASN A 135 11.81 9.39 -10.02
N GLU A 136 10.97 9.08 -11.00
CA GLU A 136 10.89 9.79 -12.27
C GLU A 136 10.20 11.16 -12.16
N SER A 137 9.51 11.41 -11.04
CA SER A 137 8.74 12.64 -10.86
C SER A 137 9.00 13.38 -9.55
N VAL A 138 9.71 12.78 -8.60
CA VAL A 138 9.89 13.32 -7.24
C VAL A 138 10.49 14.73 -7.24
N ASP A 139 11.47 14.99 -8.08
CA ASP A 139 12.15 16.29 -8.17
C ASP A 139 11.30 17.40 -8.82
N GLN A 140 10.15 17.03 -9.38
CA GLN A 140 9.25 17.99 -9.99
C GLN A 140 8.34 18.70 -8.97
N TYR A 141 8.25 18.20 -7.75
CA TYR A 141 7.37 18.75 -6.72
C TYR A 141 8.16 19.61 -5.74
N THR A 142 7.67 20.82 -5.49
CA THR A 142 8.31 21.81 -4.60
C THR A 142 7.37 22.28 -3.49
N THR A 143 6.13 21.80 -3.49
CA THR A 143 5.09 22.19 -2.53
C THR A 143 4.78 21.02 -1.60
N GLY A 144 4.74 21.28 -0.30
CA GLY A 144 4.47 20.23 0.71
C GLY A 144 5.67 19.35 1.03
N VAL A 145 5.41 18.23 1.71
CA VAL A 145 6.41 17.21 2.02
C VAL A 145 6.38 16.14 0.95
N VAL A 146 7.49 15.94 0.23
CA VAL A 146 7.57 14.97 -0.87
C VAL A 146 8.32 13.73 -0.42
N LYS A 147 7.75 12.55 -0.65
CA LYS A 147 8.36 11.25 -0.37
C LYS A 147 8.44 10.42 -1.63
N CYS A 148 9.60 9.79 -1.84
CA CYS A 148 9.79 8.88 -2.97
C CYS A 148 9.35 7.46 -2.61
N ILE A 149 8.48 6.87 -3.43
CA ILE A 149 7.99 5.50 -3.24
C ILE A 149 8.83 4.45 -3.98
N GLY A 150 9.62 4.85 -4.98
CA GLY A 150 10.39 3.95 -5.83
C GLY A 150 10.25 4.28 -7.31
N SER A 151 10.65 3.37 -8.17
CA SER A 151 10.67 3.56 -9.63
C SER A 151 9.51 2.86 -10.32
N ARG A 152 8.91 3.52 -11.31
CA ARG A 152 7.86 2.95 -12.19
C ARG A 152 8.37 1.80 -13.04
N VAL A 153 9.66 1.80 -13.39
CA VAL A 153 10.28 0.72 -14.17
C VAL A 153 10.67 -0.48 -13.31
N ASN A 154 10.59 -0.35 -11.98
CA ASN A 154 10.83 -1.42 -11.02
C ASN A 154 9.78 -1.41 -9.92
N GLU A 155 8.63 -1.99 -10.20
CA GLU A 155 7.47 -2.06 -9.31
C GLU A 155 7.77 -2.69 -7.94
N LYS A 156 8.79 -3.57 -7.86
CA LYS A 156 9.24 -4.15 -6.59
C LYS A 156 9.69 -3.07 -5.61
N THR A 157 10.29 -1.98 -6.09
CA THR A 157 10.70 -0.85 -5.25
C THR A 157 9.49 -0.11 -4.68
N VAL A 158 8.43 0.03 -5.47
CA VAL A 158 7.17 0.64 -5.04
C VAL A 158 6.49 -0.25 -3.98
N ALA A 159 6.35 -1.55 -4.27
CA ALA A 159 5.77 -2.50 -3.32
C ALA A 159 6.55 -2.57 -2.00
N ARG A 160 7.89 -2.48 -2.04
CA ARG A 160 8.73 -2.45 -0.85
C ARG A 160 8.49 -1.22 0.03
N ASN A 161 8.31 -0.06 -0.59
CA ASN A 161 8.28 1.22 0.13
C ASN A 161 6.87 1.71 0.47
N LEU A 162 5.81 1.13 -0.08
CA LEU A 162 4.44 1.63 0.05
C LEU A 162 4.04 1.88 1.52
N TYR A 163 4.08 0.86 2.34
CA TYR A 163 3.67 1.01 3.76
C TYR A 163 4.65 1.85 4.57
N LYS A 164 5.94 1.83 4.22
CA LYS A 164 6.93 2.70 4.84
C LYS A 164 6.55 4.16 4.62
N VAL A 165 6.31 4.56 3.37
CA VAL A 165 5.98 5.94 3.01
C VAL A 165 4.65 6.37 3.62
N LEU A 166 3.63 5.51 3.62
CA LEU A 166 2.35 5.80 4.26
C LEU A 166 2.51 6.05 5.76
N ARG A 167 3.33 5.25 6.47
CA ARG A 167 3.61 5.46 7.89
C ARG A 167 4.40 6.74 8.17
N GLU A 168 5.27 7.15 7.26
CA GLU A 168 6.04 8.39 7.40
C GLU A 168 5.18 9.66 7.27
N PHE A 169 3.95 9.56 6.80
CA PHE A 169 2.98 10.66 6.75
C PHE A 169 1.96 10.62 7.92
N ASP A 170 1.90 9.55 8.68
CA ASP A 170 1.04 9.40 9.87
C ASP A 170 1.64 10.00 11.14
#